data_f012633cb10580b9dfdfbb37697e0ba2
#
_entry.id   f012633cb10580b9dfdfbb37697e0ba2
#
_cell.length_a   1.000
_cell.length_b   1.000
_cell.length_c   1.000
_cell.angle_alpha   90.00
_cell.angle_beta   90.00
_cell.angle_gamma   90.00
#
_symmetry.space_group_name_H-M   'P 1'
#
loop_
_entity.id
_entity.type
_entity.pdbx_description
1 polymer ?
#
loop_
_entity_poly.entity_id
_entity_poly.type
_entity_poly.pdbx_seq_one_letter_code
_entity_poly.pdbx_strand_id
1 'polypeptide(L)'
;MVLFALVMTTQTAITGAILQMLSHGLMTALFFACIGMIYHRAGTRDVRYLGGLMKVIPFLAVSYVVAGLANLGLPGFSGFVAEMTIFVGSFENAGTFHRVATIIACTAIVITAVYILRVVGKILFQKIPNKKFYELHDATWDERFAIG
;
A
#
# COMPACT_ATOMS: atom_id res chain seq x y z
N MET A 1 11.70 3.01 5.01
CA MET A 1 12.66 2.25 4.17
C MET A 1 13.74 3.12 3.51
N VAL A 2 13.41 4.20 2.78
CA VAL A 2 14.41 5.04 2.08
C VAL A 2 15.48 5.60 3.03
N LEU A 3 15.10 6.26 4.12
CA LEU A 3 16.07 6.78 5.10
C LEU A 3 16.93 5.67 5.71
N PHE A 4 16.35 4.52 5.97
CA PHE A 4 17.10 3.36 6.46
C PHE A 4 18.17 2.93 5.46
N ALA A 5 17.83 2.82 4.17
CA ALA A 5 18.76 2.46 3.12
C ALA A 5 19.92 3.46 2.95
N LEU A 6 19.61 4.76 3.06
CA LEU A 6 20.63 5.82 2.98
C LEU A 6 21.63 5.76 4.13
N VAL A 7 21.18 5.43 5.34
CA VAL A 7 22.04 5.27 6.52
C VAL A 7 22.97 4.05 6.37
N MET A 8 22.56 3.02 5.64
CA MET A 8 23.39 1.82 5.43
C MET A 8 24.57 2.04 4.49
N THR A 9 24.57 3.10 3.67
CA THR A 9 25.70 3.56 2.82
C THR A 9 26.30 2.53 1.87
N THR A 10 25.67 1.39 1.64
CA THR A 10 26.08 0.43 0.62
C THR A 10 25.48 0.79 -0.73
N GLN A 11 26.17 0.50 -1.81
CA GLN A 11 25.67 0.80 -3.17
C GLN A 11 24.38 0.05 -3.47
N THR A 12 24.29 -1.20 -3.02
CA THR A 12 23.08 -2.03 -3.17
C THR A 12 21.88 -1.41 -2.42
N ALA A 13 22.08 -0.96 -1.18
CA ALA A 13 21.00 -0.32 -0.40
C ALA A 13 20.57 1.01 -1.03
N ILE A 14 21.49 1.82 -1.55
CA ILE A 14 21.18 3.09 -2.23
C ILE A 14 20.38 2.83 -3.51
N THR A 15 20.76 1.82 -4.31
CA THR A 15 19.99 1.41 -5.50
C THR A 15 18.57 1.00 -5.13
N GLY A 16 18.42 0.22 -4.06
CA GLY A 16 17.12 -0.15 -3.51
C GLY A 16 16.31 1.06 -3.05
N ALA A 17 16.96 2.08 -2.45
CA ALA A 17 16.30 3.32 -2.03
C ALA A 17 15.72 4.10 -3.22
N ILE A 18 16.48 4.23 -4.32
CA ILE A 18 16.00 4.91 -5.54
C ILE A 18 14.80 4.17 -6.12
N LEU A 19 14.88 2.85 -6.24
CA LEU A 19 13.78 2.02 -6.71
C LEU A 19 12.55 2.14 -5.80
N GLN A 20 12.77 2.19 -4.49
CA GLN A 20 11.70 2.37 -3.50
C GLN A 20 11.01 3.72 -3.63
N MET A 21 11.73 4.81 -3.89
CA MET A 21 11.12 6.12 -4.11
C MET A 21 10.18 6.11 -5.31
N LEU A 22 10.61 5.53 -6.43
CA LEU A 22 9.79 5.43 -7.63
C LEU A 22 8.56 4.56 -7.41
N SER A 23 8.77 3.34 -6.89
CA SER A 23 7.70 2.39 -6.60
C SER A 23 6.67 2.96 -5.62
N HIS A 24 7.14 3.54 -4.53
CA HIS A 24 6.28 4.15 -3.52
C HIS A 24 5.48 5.33 -4.07
N GLY A 25 6.09 6.15 -4.92
CA GLY A 25 5.41 7.29 -5.56
C GLY A 25 4.21 6.84 -6.41
N LEU A 26 4.40 5.86 -7.29
CA LEU A 26 3.34 5.33 -8.15
C LEU A 26 2.23 4.66 -7.33
N MET A 27 2.61 3.80 -6.41
CA MET A 27 1.69 3.05 -5.56
C MET A 27 0.86 3.97 -4.66
N THR A 28 1.49 4.99 -4.07
CA THR A 28 0.82 5.97 -3.22
C THR A 28 -0.15 6.82 -4.02
N ALA A 29 0.22 7.23 -5.24
CA ALA A 29 -0.67 7.96 -6.14
C ALA A 29 -1.95 7.16 -6.42
N LEU A 30 -1.82 5.88 -6.79
CA LEU A 30 -2.97 4.99 -7.01
C LEU A 30 -3.83 4.85 -5.75
N PHE A 31 -3.20 4.62 -4.61
CA PHE A 31 -3.92 4.42 -3.34
C PHE A 31 -4.73 5.65 -2.94
N PHE A 32 -4.14 6.84 -3.04
CA PHE A 32 -4.84 8.09 -2.74
C PHE A 32 -5.90 8.44 -3.79
N ALA A 33 -5.69 8.12 -5.07
CA ALA A 33 -6.72 8.27 -6.09
C ALA A 33 -7.96 7.42 -5.75
N CYS A 34 -7.76 6.15 -5.38
CA CYS A 34 -8.86 5.27 -4.94
C CYS A 34 -9.58 5.84 -3.71
N ILE A 35 -8.84 6.32 -2.70
CA ILE A 35 -9.43 6.95 -1.51
C ILE A 35 -10.24 8.21 -1.87
N GLY A 36 -9.72 9.04 -2.78
CA GLY A 36 -10.40 10.23 -3.27
C GLY A 36 -11.73 9.89 -3.95
N MET A 37 -11.75 8.88 -4.80
CA MET A 37 -12.96 8.42 -5.49
C MET A 37 -13.98 7.80 -4.52
N ILE A 38 -13.51 7.02 -3.53
CA ILE A 38 -14.39 6.49 -2.47
C ILE A 38 -15.00 7.65 -1.68
N TYR A 39 -14.21 8.64 -1.30
CA TYR A 39 -14.69 9.81 -0.57
C TYR A 39 -15.72 10.62 -1.36
N HIS A 40 -15.47 10.86 -2.65
CA HIS A 40 -16.40 11.59 -3.51
C HIS A 40 -17.77 10.92 -3.58
N ARG A 41 -17.83 9.60 -3.52
CA ARG A 41 -19.08 8.82 -3.57
C ARG A 41 -19.72 8.64 -2.19
N ALA A 42 -18.92 8.25 -1.20
CA ALA A 42 -19.42 7.92 0.14
C ALA A 42 -19.67 9.16 1.03
N GLY A 43 -19.06 10.31 0.70
CA GLY A 43 -19.12 11.54 1.48
C GLY A 43 -18.38 11.48 2.82
N THR A 44 -17.66 10.39 3.09
CA THR A 44 -16.92 10.20 4.34
C THR A 44 -15.59 9.47 4.11
N ARG A 45 -14.61 9.75 4.97
CA ARG A 45 -13.32 9.04 5.06
C ARG A 45 -13.23 8.17 6.30
N ASP A 46 -14.22 8.23 7.17
CA ASP A 46 -14.20 7.48 8.42
C ASP A 46 -14.49 6.00 8.16
N VAL A 47 -13.48 5.16 8.41
CA VAL A 47 -13.52 3.71 8.23
C VAL A 47 -14.63 3.04 9.05
N ARG A 48 -15.13 3.71 10.10
CA ARG A 48 -16.24 3.19 10.93
C ARG A 48 -17.58 3.21 10.20
N TYR A 49 -17.75 4.13 9.26
CA TYR A 49 -18.97 4.30 8.47
C TYR A 49 -18.84 3.71 7.06
N LEU A 50 -17.66 3.24 6.67
CA LEU A 50 -17.42 2.57 5.40
C LEU A 50 -17.50 1.05 5.58
N GLY A 51 -18.19 0.37 4.68
CA GLY A 51 -18.29 -1.10 4.71
C GLY A 51 -18.99 -1.64 3.47
N GLY A 52 -18.63 -2.86 3.05
CA GLY A 52 -19.29 -3.57 1.97
C GLY A 52 -19.09 -3.00 0.57
N LEU A 53 -18.07 -2.14 0.36
CA LEU A 53 -17.85 -1.48 -0.90
C LEU A 53 -17.57 -2.44 -2.06
N MET A 54 -17.08 -3.66 -1.79
CA MET A 54 -16.87 -4.69 -2.81
C MET A 54 -18.16 -5.06 -3.55
N LYS A 55 -19.32 -4.95 -2.89
CA LYS A 55 -20.63 -5.28 -3.50
C LYS A 55 -21.22 -4.15 -4.32
N VAL A 56 -20.81 -2.92 -4.05
CA VAL A 56 -21.43 -1.71 -4.61
C VAL A 56 -20.58 -1.11 -5.73
N ILE A 57 -19.27 -1.00 -5.51
CA ILE A 57 -18.31 -0.41 -6.45
C ILE A 57 -17.14 -1.38 -6.67
N PRO A 58 -17.37 -2.52 -7.35
CA PRO A 58 -16.41 -3.62 -7.43
C PRO A 58 -15.09 -3.23 -8.09
N PHE A 59 -15.10 -2.44 -9.18
CA PHE A 59 -13.88 -2.06 -9.87
C PHE A 59 -12.97 -1.22 -8.96
N LEU A 60 -13.52 -0.20 -8.33
CA LEU A 60 -12.79 0.66 -7.41
C LEU A 60 -12.31 -0.13 -6.17
N ALA A 61 -13.12 -1.07 -5.70
CA ALA A 61 -12.76 -1.94 -4.58
C ALA A 61 -11.58 -2.85 -4.92
N VAL A 62 -11.55 -3.48 -6.11
CA VAL A 62 -10.43 -4.30 -6.56
C VAL A 62 -9.17 -3.46 -6.73
N SER A 63 -9.27 -2.29 -7.35
CA SER A 63 -8.13 -1.36 -7.49
C SER A 63 -7.56 -0.95 -6.14
N TYR A 64 -8.43 -0.71 -5.15
CA TYR A 64 -8.02 -0.40 -3.77
C TYR A 64 -7.31 -1.58 -3.09
N VAL A 65 -7.76 -2.82 -3.33
CA VAL A 65 -7.06 -4.04 -2.86
C VAL A 65 -5.68 -4.13 -3.48
N VAL A 66 -5.57 -3.99 -4.81
CA VAL A 66 -4.30 -4.07 -5.53
C VAL A 66 -3.33 -3.02 -5.01
N ALA A 67 -3.78 -1.77 -4.86
CA ALA A 67 -2.97 -0.69 -4.29
C ALA A 67 -2.53 -0.99 -2.85
N GLY A 68 -3.42 -1.56 -2.03
CA GLY A 68 -3.10 -1.98 -0.66
C GLY A 68 -2.08 -3.11 -0.62
N LEU A 69 -2.21 -4.12 -1.48
CA LEU A 69 -1.27 -5.24 -1.57
C LEU A 69 0.09 -4.80 -2.12
N ALA A 70 0.11 -3.88 -3.08
CA ALA A 70 1.34 -3.26 -3.56
C ALA A 70 2.07 -2.51 -2.44
N ASN A 71 1.32 -1.85 -1.55
CA ASN A 71 1.86 -1.15 -0.37
C ASN A 71 2.46 -2.09 0.69
N LEU A 72 2.08 -3.36 0.67
CA LEU A 72 2.65 -4.39 1.55
C LEU A 72 3.99 -4.93 1.07
N GLY A 73 4.45 -4.54 -0.12
CA GLY A 73 5.66 -5.11 -0.70
C GLY A 73 5.53 -6.62 -0.95
N LEU A 74 4.36 -7.08 -1.44
CA LEU A 74 4.19 -8.50 -1.76
C LEU A 74 4.99 -8.89 -3.01
N PRO A 75 5.49 -10.14 -3.07
CA PRO A 75 6.11 -10.69 -4.28
C PRO A 75 5.20 -10.51 -5.50
N GLY A 76 5.74 -9.95 -6.58
CA GLY A 76 4.99 -9.59 -7.79
C GLY A 76 4.83 -8.08 -7.99
N PHE A 77 5.08 -7.28 -6.97
CA PHE A 77 5.08 -5.81 -7.05
C PHE A 77 6.51 -5.24 -6.97
N SER A 78 6.73 -4.09 -7.61
CA SER A 78 8.03 -3.41 -7.62
C SER A 78 8.52 -3.01 -6.21
N GLY A 79 7.60 -2.75 -5.28
CA GLY A 79 7.91 -2.46 -3.89
C GLY A 79 8.67 -3.60 -3.19
N PHE A 80 8.30 -4.86 -3.47
CA PHE A 80 9.01 -6.02 -2.94
C PHE A 80 10.46 -6.06 -3.39
N VAL A 81 10.71 -5.87 -4.68
CA VAL A 81 12.08 -5.87 -5.24
C VAL A 81 12.92 -4.77 -4.59
N ALA A 82 12.34 -3.59 -4.43
CA ALA A 82 13.02 -2.46 -3.79
C ALA A 82 13.37 -2.75 -2.33
N GLU A 83 12.43 -3.25 -1.54
CA GLU A 83 12.62 -3.58 -0.12
C GLU A 83 13.63 -4.70 0.07
N MET A 84 13.55 -5.76 -0.73
CA MET A 84 14.52 -6.86 -0.70
C MET A 84 15.93 -6.38 -1.05
N THR A 85 16.06 -5.50 -2.05
CA THR A 85 17.36 -4.92 -2.41
C THR A 85 17.93 -4.07 -1.26
N ILE A 86 17.09 -3.32 -0.56
CA ILE A 86 17.50 -2.56 0.64
C ILE A 86 18.00 -3.50 1.74
N PHE A 87 17.25 -4.56 2.05
CA PHE A 87 17.62 -5.50 3.11
C PHE A 87 18.91 -6.25 2.78
N VAL A 88 19.06 -6.75 1.54
CA VAL A 88 20.27 -7.41 1.09
C VAL A 88 21.47 -6.47 1.22
N GLY A 89 21.37 -5.26 0.69
CA GLY A 89 22.42 -4.27 0.78
C GLY A 89 22.75 -3.85 2.24
N SER A 90 21.77 -3.88 3.13
CA SER A 90 21.98 -3.61 4.54
C SER A 90 22.72 -4.74 5.25
N PHE A 91 22.50 -5.98 4.85
CA PHE A 91 23.22 -7.15 5.36
C PHE A 91 24.65 -7.29 4.83
N GLU A 92 24.98 -6.71 3.68
CA GLU A 92 26.35 -6.63 3.17
C GLU A 92 27.29 -5.89 4.12
N ASN A 93 26.76 -5.01 4.95
CA ASN A 93 27.52 -4.29 5.94
C ASN A 93 27.91 -5.23 7.12
N ALA A 94 29.19 -5.39 7.37
CA ALA A 94 29.74 -6.37 8.33
C ALA A 94 29.43 -6.03 9.80
N GLY A 95 28.94 -4.83 10.11
CA GLY A 95 28.72 -4.36 11.47
C GLY A 95 27.50 -5.03 12.13
N THR A 96 27.67 -5.50 13.37
CA THR A 96 26.58 -6.09 14.18
C THR A 96 25.39 -5.15 14.30
N PHE A 97 25.65 -3.86 14.46
CA PHE A 97 24.60 -2.82 14.52
C PHE A 97 23.72 -2.83 13.27
N HIS A 98 24.31 -2.89 12.06
CA HIS A 98 23.58 -2.86 10.81
C HIS A 98 22.67 -4.10 10.64
N ARG A 99 23.18 -5.26 11.05
CA ARG A 99 22.40 -6.52 11.01
C ARG A 99 21.21 -6.48 11.95
N VAL A 100 21.41 -6.05 13.18
CA VAL A 100 20.34 -5.91 14.18
C VAL A 100 19.30 -4.89 13.73
N ALA A 101 19.73 -3.73 13.23
CA ALA A 101 18.84 -2.70 12.70
C ALA A 101 18.02 -3.23 11.51
N THR A 102 18.60 -4.04 10.63
CA THR A 102 17.88 -4.66 9.51
C THR A 102 16.82 -5.64 9.98
N ILE A 103 17.14 -6.49 10.98
CA ILE A 103 16.16 -7.44 11.54
C ILE A 103 14.97 -6.67 12.16
N ILE A 104 15.24 -5.60 12.90
CA ILE A 104 14.18 -4.74 13.46
C ILE A 104 13.36 -4.10 12.35
N ALA A 105 14.00 -3.60 11.28
CA ALA A 105 13.30 -3.01 10.13
C ALA A 105 12.39 -4.03 9.42
N CYS A 106 12.80 -5.30 9.31
CA CYS A 106 11.96 -6.36 8.75
C CYS A 106 10.66 -6.57 9.55
N THR A 107 10.66 -6.37 10.88
CA THR A 107 9.44 -6.50 11.68
C THR A 107 8.39 -5.45 11.33
N ALA A 108 8.81 -4.28 10.83
CA ALA A 108 7.89 -3.23 10.40
C ALA A 108 6.97 -3.68 9.23
N ILE A 109 7.44 -4.59 8.37
CA ILE A 109 6.63 -5.17 7.28
C ILE A 109 5.41 -5.90 7.85
N VAL A 110 5.61 -6.69 8.90
CA VAL A 110 4.52 -7.45 9.54
C VAL A 110 3.47 -6.50 10.13
N ILE A 111 3.92 -5.44 10.80
CA ILE A 111 3.03 -4.44 11.39
C ILE A 111 2.22 -3.74 10.29
N THR A 112 2.89 -3.35 9.19
CA THR A 112 2.25 -2.74 8.02
C THR A 112 1.20 -3.67 7.42
N ALA A 113 1.52 -4.95 7.25
CA ALA A 113 0.60 -5.96 6.74
C ALA A 113 -0.68 -6.04 7.59
N VAL A 114 -0.52 -6.11 8.90
CA VAL A 114 -1.66 -6.22 9.81
C VAL A 114 -2.62 -5.05 9.69
N TYR A 115 -2.13 -3.81 9.71
CA TYR A 115 -3.04 -2.67 9.67
C TYR A 115 -3.65 -2.44 8.28
N ILE A 116 -2.90 -2.63 7.18
CA ILE A 116 -3.45 -2.48 5.82
C ILE A 116 -4.53 -3.54 5.56
N LEU A 117 -4.24 -4.81 5.81
CA LEU A 117 -5.20 -5.88 5.60
C LEU A 117 -6.45 -5.71 6.46
N ARG A 118 -6.29 -5.22 7.70
CA ARG A 118 -7.42 -4.93 8.59
C ARG A 118 -8.31 -3.80 8.04
N VAL A 119 -7.71 -2.72 7.53
CA VAL A 119 -8.44 -1.59 6.96
C VAL A 119 -9.14 -1.99 5.66
N VAL A 120 -8.42 -2.66 4.75
CA VAL A 120 -8.97 -3.17 3.49
C VAL A 120 -10.14 -4.13 3.77
N GLY A 121 -9.94 -5.09 4.67
CA GLY A 121 -10.97 -6.05 5.06
C GLY A 121 -12.21 -5.36 5.62
N LYS A 122 -12.04 -4.33 6.46
CA LYS A 122 -13.14 -3.60 7.06
C LYS A 122 -13.93 -2.79 6.04
N ILE A 123 -13.26 -2.05 5.17
CA ILE A 123 -13.91 -1.18 4.18
C ILE A 123 -14.65 -2.01 3.11
N LEU A 124 -14.08 -3.12 2.68
CA LEU A 124 -14.60 -3.86 1.53
C LEU A 124 -15.59 -4.96 1.87
N PHE A 125 -15.35 -5.69 2.96
CA PHE A 125 -16.07 -6.93 3.26
C PHE A 125 -17.04 -6.85 4.44
N GLN A 126 -17.02 -5.77 5.20
CA GLN A 126 -17.97 -5.58 6.30
C GLN A 126 -19.39 -5.36 5.78
N LYS A 127 -20.39 -5.51 6.65
CA LYS A 127 -21.79 -5.18 6.31
C LYS A 127 -21.91 -3.71 5.94
N ILE A 128 -22.74 -3.41 4.94
CA ILE A 128 -23.02 -2.04 4.50
C ILE A 128 -23.75 -1.32 5.63
N PRO A 129 -23.17 -0.28 6.23
CA PRO A 129 -23.76 0.37 7.39
C PRO A 129 -24.94 1.30 7.03
N ASN A 130 -24.98 1.79 5.77
CA ASN A 130 -25.98 2.74 5.32
C ASN A 130 -26.59 2.29 3.98
N LYS A 131 -27.92 2.22 3.92
CA LYS A 131 -28.66 1.87 2.70
C LYS A 131 -28.36 2.79 1.50
N LYS A 132 -27.98 4.03 1.76
CA LYS A 132 -27.58 5.01 0.75
C LYS A 132 -26.39 4.53 -0.13
N PHE A 133 -25.55 3.63 0.40
CA PHE A 133 -24.41 3.11 -0.36
C PHE A 133 -24.81 2.17 -1.49
N TYR A 134 -26.01 1.60 -1.48
CA TYR A 134 -26.50 0.76 -2.59
C TYR A 134 -26.75 1.54 -3.89
N GLU A 135 -26.87 2.86 -3.81
CA GLU A 135 -27.13 3.75 -4.96
C GLU A 135 -25.83 4.31 -5.56
N LEU A 136 -24.67 3.95 -5.01
CA LEU A 136 -23.38 4.43 -5.51
C LEU A 136 -23.05 3.81 -6.87
N HIS A 137 -22.63 4.64 -7.82
CA HIS A 137 -22.13 4.19 -9.11
C HIS A 137 -20.66 3.83 -9.05
N ASP A 138 -20.26 2.76 -9.75
CA ASP A 138 -18.87 2.35 -9.88
C ASP A 138 -18.07 3.35 -10.73
N ALA A 139 -16.77 3.14 -10.86
CA ALA A 139 -15.85 4.01 -11.56
C ALA A 139 -16.31 4.28 -13.00
N THR A 140 -16.32 5.56 -13.41
CA THR A 140 -16.55 5.99 -14.79
C THR A 140 -15.38 5.59 -15.69
N TRP A 141 -15.56 5.67 -17.01
CA TRP A 141 -14.51 5.31 -17.96
C TRP A 141 -13.23 6.15 -17.76
N ASP A 142 -13.38 7.44 -17.52
CA ASP A 142 -12.25 8.35 -17.25
C ASP A 142 -11.49 7.98 -15.99
N GLU A 143 -12.22 7.61 -14.93
CA GLU A 143 -11.65 7.17 -13.68
C GLU A 143 -10.96 5.79 -13.80
N ARG A 144 -11.54 4.88 -14.59
CA ARG A 144 -10.91 3.58 -14.87
C ARG A 144 -9.60 3.75 -15.61
N PHE A 145 -9.55 4.67 -16.57
CA PHE A 145 -8.31 4.99 -17.29
C PHE A 145 -7.26 5.63 -16.39
N ALA A 146 -7.66 6.43 -15.41
CA ALA A 146 -6.74 7.06 -14.47
C ALA A 146 -6.16 6.09 -13.43
N ILE A 147 -6.82 4.96 -13.18
CA ILE A 147 -6.41 3.94 -12.18
C ILE A 147 -5.63 2.79 -12.83
N GLY A 148 -5.91 2.45 -14.09
CA GLY A 148 -5.32 1.31 -14.82
C GLY A 148 -4.23 1.70 -15.74
#